data_a54b0bfb9dffa56c5d716beb96091d44
#
_entry.id   a54b0bfb9dffa56c5d716beb96091d44
#
_cell.length_a   1.000
_cell.length_b   1.000
_cell.length_c   1.000
_cell.angle_alpha   90.00
_cell.angle_beta   90.00
_cell.angle_gamma   90.00
#
_symmetry.space_group_name_H-M   'P 1'
#
loop_
_entity.id
_entity.type
_entity.pdbx_description
1 polymer ?
#
loop_
_entity_poly.entity_id
_entity_poly.type
_entity_poly.pdbx_seq_one_letter_code
_entity_poly.pdbx_strand_id
1 'polypeptide(L)'
;MIIREVDYRVATLFLQKWHYSPIIPKLTKHWLGCYVNEELVGVLSLGWGTRPKHTIQVLFPELTSADYFEIGKMAMTDDMPKNSESQMLSLVIKWIRQHLRIKYLFTWADGIVGKVGYVYQSANFLYGGFSETDLYVTENGEKVHPRTMQGLLPNTDGKKYGHRPNYEQRIDLNLKRVKGKQYKYIYPINKDDREYLSNSTVDWTINYPKDDNLEWKVMAPGEKEWSTVNEIPFIYNKDFQEFNSCLLYTSDAADDAN
;
A
#
# COMPACT_ATOMS: atom_id res chain seq x y z
N MET A 1 18.99 -12.82 9.91
CA MET A 1 18.09 -12.60 8.77
C MET A 1 18.87 -12.55 7.47
N ILE A 2 18.35 -13.18 6.40
CA ILE A 2 18.93 -13.19 5.05
C ILE A 2 17.82 -12.83 4.06
N ILE A 3 18.13 -12.00 3.06
CA ILE A 3 17.20 -11.65 1.97
C ILE A 3 17.60 -12.40 0.70
N ARG A 4 16.64 -13.05 0.08
CA ARG A 4 16.77 -13.68 -1.24
C ARG A 4 15.46 -13.64 -2.00
N GLU A 5 15.50 -13.77 -3.31
CA GLU A 5 14.28 -13.88 -4.10
C GLU A 5 13.49 -15.12 -3.71
N VAL A 6 12.18 -14.99 -3.74
CA VAL A 6 11.22 -16.05 -3.40
C VAL A 6 10.23 -16.21 -4.56
N ASP A 7 9.76 -17.42 -4.77
CA ASP A 7 8.75 -17.71 -5.79
C ASP A 7 7.46 -16.88 -5.57
N TYR A 8 6.89 -16.41 -6.66
CA TYR A 8 5.67 -15.61 -6.68
C TYR A 8 4.52 -16.24 -5.87
N ARG A 9 4.29 -17.54 -6.02
CA ARG A 9 3.18 -18.24 -5.34
C ARG A 9 3.40 -18.27 -3.85
N VAL A 10 4.62 -18.57 -3.41
CA VAL A 10 5.02 -18.56 -1.99
C VAL A 10 4.86 -17.16 -1.40
N ALA A 11 5.39 -16.15 -2.11
CA ALA A 11 5.28 -14.75 -1.68
C ALA A 11 3.83 -14.29 -1.55
N THR A 12 2.99 -14.63 -2.53
CA THR A 12 1.57 -14.26 -2.56
C THR A 12 0.81 -14.88 -1.39
N LEU A 13 0.98 -16.20 -1.17
CA LEU A 13 0.33 -16.89 -0.04
C LEU A 13 0.76 -16.31 1.30
N PHE A 14 2.07 -16.01 1.45
CA PHE A 14 2.58 -15.37 2.65
C PHE A 14 1.94 -14.01 2.90
N LEU A 15 1.92 -13.13 1.88
CA LEU A 15 1.36 -11.79 1.99
C LEU A 15 -0.16 -11.82 2.21
N GLN A 16 -0.88 -12.75 1.62
CA GLN A 16 -2.30 -12.93 1.85
C GLN A 16 -2.62 -13.33 3.29
N LYS A 17 -1.76 -14.13 3.89
CA LYS A 17 -1.90 -14.56 5.29
C LYS A 17 -1.53 -13.45 6.28
N TRP A 18 -0.44 -12.73 6.05
CA TRP A 18 0.17 -11.86 7.06
C TRP A 18 -0.03 -10.36 6.84
N HIS A 19 -0.40 -9.93 5.63
CA HIS A 19 -0.61 -8.51 5.34
C HIS A 19 -2.07 -8.11 5.56
N TYR A 20 -2.31 -6.92 6.15
CA TYR A 20 -3.64 -6.37 6.41
C TYR A 20 -4.52 -6.13 5.16
N SER A 21 -3.96 -6.20 3.97
CA SER A 21 -4.68 -6.11 2.70
C SER A 21 -4.24 -7.26 1.80
N PRO A 22 -5.13 -8.18 1.39
CA PRO A 22 -4.79 -9.37 0.63
C PRO A 22 -4.55 -9.09 -0.87
N ILE A 23 -4.87 -7.87 -1.34
CA ILE A 23 -4.77 -7.51 -2.76
C ILE A 23 -3.30 -7.40 -3.16
N ILE A 24 -2.87 -8.19 -4.12
CA ILE A 24 -1.50 -8.20 -4.63
C ILE A 24 -1.34 -7.16 -5.75
N PRO A 25 -0.30 -6.29 -5.72
CA PRO A 25 -0.04 -5.33 -6.79
C PRO A 25 0.29 -6.02 -8.12
N LYS A 26 -0.38 -5.63 -9.20
CA LYS A 26 -0.21 -6.26 -10.53
C LYS A 26 1.18 -6.03 -11.15
N LEU A 27 1.81 -4.90 -10.87
CA LEU A 27 3.11 -4.52 -11.47
C LEU A 27 4.30 -4.83 -10.55
N THR A 28 4.25 -5.94 -9.85
CA THR A 28 5.37 -6.42 -9.04
C THR A 28 6.42 -7.09 -9.91
N LYS A 29 7.70 -6.74 -9.67
CA LYS A 29 8.86 -7.24 -10.43
C LYS A 29 9.72 -8.21 -9.61
N HIS A 30 9.94 -7.91 -8.33
CA HIS A 30 10.75 -8.73 -7.43
C HIS A 30 9.96 -9.09 -6.18
N TRP A 31 10.10 -10.33 -5.77
CA TRP A 31 9.54 -10.89 -4.55
C TRP A 31 10.71 -11.29 -3.65
N LEU A 32 10.87 -10.59 -2.54
CA LEU A 32 11.99 -10.80 -1.64
C LEU A 32 11.50 -11.44 -0.35
N GLY A 33 12.03 -12.62 -0.03
CA GLY A 33 11.80 -13.33 1.21
C GLY A 33 12.89 -13.01 2.24
N CYS A 34 12.46 -12.80 3.48
CA CYS A 34 13.31 -12.69 4.65
C CYS A 34 13.33 -14.03 5.39
N TYR A 35 14.50 -14.57 5.59
CA TYR A 35 14.69 -15.89 6.21
C TYR A 35 15.49 -15.79 7.52
N VAL A 36 15.06 -16.55 8.52
CA VAL A 36 15.77 -16.80 9.77
C VAL A 36 15.89 -18.32 9.94
N ASN A 37 17.10 -18.84 10.09
CA ASN A 37 17.34 -20.30 10.19
C ASN A 37 16.64 -21.10 9.08
N GLU A 38 16.70 -20.62 7.83
CA GLU A 38 16.05 -21.17 6.64
C GLU A 38 14.51 -21.11 6.64
N GLU A 39 13.88 -20.57 7.66
CA GLU A 39 12.45 -20.34 7.73
C GLU A 39 12.08 -18.99 7.13
N LEU A 40 11.03 -18.95 6.30
CA LEU A 40 10.49 -17.70 5.70
C LEU A 40 9.65 -16.96 6.74
N VAL A 41 10.17 -15.86 7.25
CA VAL A 41 9.54 -15.05 8.30
C VAL A 41 9.03 -13.70 7.80
N GLY A 42 9.34 -13.31 6.58
CA GLY A 42 8.87 -12.05 6.01
C GLY A 42 8.92 -12.04 4.49
N VAL A 43 8.06 -11.24 3.88
CA VAL A 43 8.04 -11.02 2.43
C VAL A 43 7.85 -9.54 2.13
N LEU A 44 8.59 -9.07 1.12
CA LEU A 44 8.46 -7.73 0.56
C LEU A 44 8.39 -7.81 -0.95
N SER A 45 7.46 -7.06 -1.55
CA SER A 45 7.34 -6.95 -3.00
C SER A 45 7.86 -5.60 -3.51
N LEU A 46 8.68 -5.64 -4.56
CA LEU A 46 9.15 -4.48 -5.28
C LEU A 46 8.55 -4.46 -6.69
N GLY A 47 8.07 -3.31 -7.09
CA GLY A 47 7.51 -3.13 -8.42
C GLY A 47 7.19 -1.68 -8.67
N TRP A 48 6.12 -1.48 -9.40
CA TRP A 48 5.60 -0.15 -9.66
C TRP A 48 4.16 -0.08 -9.21
N GLY A 49 3.72 1.08 -8.73
CA GLY A 49 2.31 1.33 -8.45
C GLY A 49 1.45 1.29 -9.72
N THR A 50 0.20 1.66 -9.62
CA THR A 50 -0.75 1.59 -10.74
C THR A 50 -0.42 2.51 -11.93
N ARG A 51 0.42 3.52 -11.73
CA ARG A 51 0.81 4.50 -12.74
C ARG A 51 2.30 4.83 -12.66
N PRO A 52 3.19 3.88 -13.05
CA PRO A 52 4.64 4.01 -12.82
C PRO A 52 5.23 5.31 -13.33
N LYS A 53 4.97 5.61 -14.60
CA LYS A 53 5.48 6.82 -15.25
C LYS A 53 4.98 8.09 -14.54
N HIS A 54 3.68 8.15 -14.22
CA HIS A 54 3.12 9.31 -13.54
C HIS A 54 3.69 9.46 -12.12
N THR A 55 3.84 8.38 -11.35
CA THR A 55 4.36 8.43 -9.97
C THR A 55 5.74 9.09 -9.94
N ILE A 56 6.69 8.58 -10.71
CA ILE A 56 8.06 9.10 -10.64
C ILE A 56 8.20 10.49 -11.28
N GLN A 57 7.52 10.77 -12.39
CA GLN A 57 7.62 12.05 -13.09
C GLN A 57 6.93 13.21 -12.36
N VAL A 58 5.94 12.92 -11.51
CA VAL A 58 5.36 13.93 -10.62
C VAL A 58 6.36 14.34 -9.54
N LEU A 59 7.20 13.41 -9.08
CA LEU A 59 8.23 13.68 -8.07
C LEU A 59 9.51 14.24 -8.68
N PHE A 60 9.93 13.70 -9.80
CA PHE A 60 11.14 14.02 -10.54
C PHE A 60 10.83 13.99 -12.04
N PRO A 61 10.57 15.15 -12.68
CA PRO A 61 10.16 15.20 -14.08
C PRO A 61 11.11 14.53 -15.07
N GLU A 62 12.40 14.50 -14.76
CA GLU A 62 13.46 13.94 -15.60
C GLU A 62 13.68 12.44 -15.42
N LEU A 63 13.11 11.83 -14.36
CA LEU A 63 13.29 10.41 -14.09
C LEU A 63 12.22 9.56 -14.78
N THR A 64 12.54 8.29 -14.92
CA THR A 64 11.69 7.28 -15.55
C THR A 64 11.31 6.16 -14.58
N SER A 65 10.45 5.27 -15.00
CA SER A 65 10.12 4.07 -14.21
C SER A 65 11.31 3.12 -14.00
N ALA A 66 12.40 3.26 -14.75
CA ALA A 66 13.62 2.49 -14.54
C ALA A 66 14.45 2.98 -13.35
N ASP A 67 14.21 4.20 -12.88
CA ASP A 67 14.99 4.84 -11.81
C ASP A 67 14.48 4.53 -10.40
N TYR A 68 13.32 3.84 -10.26
CA TYR A 68 12.73 3.55 -8.97
C TYR A 68 11.98 2.23 -8.91
N PHE A 69 11.82 1.73 -7.68
CA PHE A 69 10.77 0.77 -7.35
C PHE A 69 9.90 1.29 -6.19
N GLU A 70 8.65 0.86 -6.21
CA GLU A 70 7.72 1.03 -5.10
C GLU A 70 7.69 -0.25 -4.26
N ILE A 71 7.75 -0.12 -2.94
CA ILE A 71 7.43 -1.21 -2.03
C ILE A 71 5.91 -1.37 -2.06
N GLY A 72 5.45 -2.40 -2.77
CA GLY A 72 4.02 -2.64 -2.95
C GLY A 72 3.36 -3.27 -1.72
N LYS A 73 4.03 -4.25 -1.14
CA LYS A 73 3.60 -4.97 0.07
C LYS A 73 4.81 -5.38 0.90
N MET A 74 4.61 -5.38 2.22
CA MET A 74 5.57 -5.91 3.18
C MET A 74 4.82 -6.48 4.37
N ALA A 75 5.16 -7.71 4.75
CA ALA A 75 4.67 -8.34 5.96
C ALA A 75 5.72 -9.25 6.59
N MET A 76 5.61 -9.45 7.89
CA MET A 76 6.36 -10.45 8.65
C MET A 76 5.40 -11.27 9.50
N THR A 77 5.85 -12.43 9.97
CA THR A 77 5.12 -13.24 10.95
C THR A 77 5.02 -12.48 12.27
N ASP A 78 3.93 -12.70 13.02
CA ASP A 78 3.63 -11.93 14.24
C ASP A 78 4.55 -12.30 15.43
N ASP A 79 5.26 -13.42 15.37
CA ASP A 79 6.19 -13.91 16.38
C ASP A 79 7.60 -13.28 16.30
N MET A 80 7.84 -12.48 15.28
CA MET A 80 9.13 -11.80 15.14
C MET A 80 9.31 -10.68 16.17
N PRO A 81 10.55 -10.50 16.70
CA PRO A 81 10.85 -9.44 17.65
C PRO A 81 10.50 -8.05 17.14
N LYS A 82 10.24 -7.13 18.07
CA LYS A 82 10.02 -5.70 17.74
C LYS A 82 11.15 -5.16 16.87
N ASN A 83 10.81 -4.35 15.87
CA ASN A 83 11.71 -3.75 14.87
C ASN A 83 12.26 -4.72 13.82
N SER A 84 11.78 -5.95 13.74
CA SER A 84 12.23 -6.91 12.71
C SER A 84 11.90 -6.43 11.30
N GLU A 85 10.78 -5.74 11.09
CA GLU A 85 10.42 -5.18 9.79
C GLU A 85 11.42 -4.11 9.31
N SER A 86 11.89 -3.23 10.21
CA SER A 86 12.89 -2.22 9.85
C SER A 86 14.28 -2.83 9.60
N GLN A 87 14.61 -3.92 10.30
CA GLN A 87 15.81 -4.70 10.01
C GLN A 87 15.72 -5.39 8.65
N MET A 88 14.57 -6.03 8.34
CA MET A 88 14.31 -6.60 7.02
C MET A 88 14.47 -5.53 5.94
N LEU A 89 13.90 -4.35 6.14
CA LEU A 89 13.98 -3.25 5.18
C LEU A 89 15.42 -2.80 4.92
N SER A 90 16.24 -2.72 5.97
CA SER A 90 17.67 -2.41 5.86
C SER A 90 18.43 -3.46 5.06
N LEU A 91 18.11 -4.74 5.25
CA LEU A 91 18.69 -5.84 4.47
C LEU A 91 18.22 -5.84 3.02
N VAL A 92 16.96 -5.51 2.76
CA VAL A 92 16.40 -5.32 1.40
C VAL A 92 17.13 -4.19 0.67
N ILE A 93 17.37 -3.06 1.32
CA ILE A 93 18.14 -1.95 0.74
C ILE A 93 19.57 -2.40 0.39
N LYS A 94 20.21 -3.19 1.25
CA LYS A 94 21.52 -3.77 0.96
C LYS A 94 21.47 -4.70 -0.26
N TRP A 95 20.46 -5.56 -0.34
CA TRP A 95 20.22 -6.44 -1.48
C TRP A 95 20.02 -5.64 -2.78
N ILE A 96 19.21 -4.58 -2.73
CA ILE A 96 18.98 -3.70 -3.88
C ILE A 96 20.28 -3.09 -4.41
N ARG A 97 21.14 -2.57 -3.53
CA ARG A 97 22.46 -2.00 -3.93
C ARG A 97 23.34 -3.02 -4.66
N GLN A 98 23.19 -4.30 -4.37
CA GLN A 98 24.00 -5.37 -4.98
C GLN A 98 23.44 -5.84 -6.33
N HIS A 99 22.10 -5.83 -6.47
CA HIS A 99 21.43 -6.53 -7.57
C HIS A 99 20.68 -5.60 -8.53
N LEU A 100 20.33 -4.39 -8.13
CA LEU A 100 19.50 -3.49 -8.92
C LEU A 100 20.21 -2.16 -9.22
N ARG A 101 19.77 -1.50 -10.29
CA ARG A 101 20.31 -0.20 -10.74
C ARG A 101 19.21 0.86 -10.69
N ILE A 102 18.67 1.09 -9.51
CA ILE A 102 17.67 2.12 -9.26
C ILE A 102 18.23 3.21 -8.36
N LYS A 103 17.65 4.39 -8.42
CA LYS A 103 18.02 5.55 -7.58
C LYS A 103 17.21 5.59 -6.30
N TYR A 104 15.91 5.24 -6.39
CA TYR A 104 14.98 5.42 -5.29
C TYR A 104 14.13 4.19 -4.99
N LEU A 105 13.91 3.96 -3.69
CA LEU A 105 12.76 3.23 -3.21
C LEU A 105 11.67 4.23 -2.80
N PHE A 106 10.46 4.01 -3.28
CA PHE A 106 9.29 4.79 -2.96
C PHE A 106 8.26 3.91 -2.24
N THR A 107 7.47 4.49 -1.34
CA THR A 107 6.38 3.75 -0.70
C THR A 107 5.33 4.68 -0.11
N TRP A 108 4.19 4.11 0.19
CA TRP A 108 3.09 4.75 0.89
C TRP A 108 2.85 4.08 2.24
N ALA A 109 2.66 4.89 3.28
CA ALA A 109 2.07 4.39 4.52
C ALA A 109 0.57 4.76 4.54
N ASP A 110 -0.23 3.79 4.90
CA ASP A 110 -1.69 3.86 4.78
C ASP A 110 -2.33 4.45 6.04
N GLY A 111 -2.24 5.79 6.17
CA GLY A 111 -2.79 6.52 7.31
C GLY A 111 -4.30 6.39 7.45
N ILE A 112 -5.02 6.11 6.36
CA ILE A 112 -6.47 5.86 6.45
C ILE A 112 -6.78 4.61 7.29
N VAL A 113 -5.86 3.65 7.38
CA VAL A 113 -5.97 2.49 8.29
C VAL A 113 -5.12 2.65 9.56
N GLY A 114 -4.79 3.87 9.93
CA GLY A 114 -4.05 4.16 11.16
C GLY A 114 -2.53 3.97 11.10
N LYS A 115 -1.94 3.79 9.91
CA LYS A 115 -0.51 3.51 9.76
C LYS A 115 0.24 4.73 9.24
N VAL A 116 1.01 5.38 10.11
CA VAL A 116 1.83 6.56 9.74
C VAL A 116 3.19 6.21 9.15
N GLY A 117 3.58 4.91 9.14
CA GLY A 117 4.81 4.44 8.51
C GLY A 117 6.03 4.38 9.43
N TYR A 118 5.85 4.08 10.70
CA TYR A 118 6.96 3.94 11.67
C TYR A 118 8.09 3.03 11.18
N VAL A 119 7.77 1.97 10.45
CA VAL A 119 8.77 1.06 9.86
C VAL A 119 9.68 1.78 8.86
N TYR A 120 9.14 2.68 8.05
CA TYR A 120 9.91 3.48 7.09
C TYR A 120 10.72 4.56 7.80
N GLN A 121 10.14 5.22 8.80
CA GLN A 121 10.82 6.20 9.65
C GLN A 121 12.04 5.55 10.33
N SER A 122 11.87 4.37 10.91
CA SER A 122 12.95 3.60 11.56
C SER A 122 14.04 3.13 10.59
N ALA A 123 13.72 2.97 9.30
CA ALA A 123 14.65 2.62 8.25
C ALA A 123 15.24 3.85 7.53
N ASN A 124 15.09 5.05 8.08
CA ASN A 124 15.60 6.33 7.55
C ASN A 124 15.07 6.72 6.17
N PHE A 125 13.85 6.33 5.82
CA PHE A 125 13.15 6.92 4.68
C PHE A 125 12.82 8.39 4.99
N LEU A 126 12.82 9.21 3.98
CA LEU A 126 12.40 10.61 4.09
C LEU A 126 10.90 10.73 3.81
N TYR A 127 10.25 11.61 4.52
CA TYR A 127 8.84 11.91 4.39
C TYR A 127 8.60 13.03 3.39
N GLY A 128 7.67 12.85 2.47
CA GLY A 128 7.34 13.80 1.40
C GLY A 128 5.88 14.29 1.43
N GLY A 129 5.30 14.43 2.60
CA GLY A 129 3.91 14.86 2.73
C GLY A 129 2.90 13.72 2.50
N PHE A 130 1.66 14.08 2.28
CA PHE A 130 0.58 13.11 2.12
C PHE A 130 -0.29 13.40 0.90
N SER A 131 -1.09 12.41 0.53
CA SER A 131 -2.22 12.56 -0.38
C SER A 131 -3.49 12.09 0.31
N GLU A 132 -4.63 12.71 0.01
CA GLU A 132 -5.92 12.19 0.47
C GLU A 132 -6.29 10.93 -0.31
N THR A 133 -6.81 9.96 0.40
CA THR A 133 -7.41 8.73 -0.16
C THR A 133 -8.77 8.51 0.45
N ASP A 134 -9.61 7.71 -0.18
CA ASP A 134 -10.93 7.39 0.34
C ASP A 134 -11.26 5.90 0.25
N LEU A 135 -12.13 5.47 1.14
CA LEU A 135 -12.76 4.16 1.16
C LEU A 135 -14.23 4.31 1.55
N TYR A 136 -14.97 3.23 1.42
CA TYR A 136 -16.35 3.13 1.89
C TYR A 136 -16.42 2.19 3.09
N VAL A 137 -17.44 2.41 3.92
CA VAL A 137 -17.70 1.59 5.08
C VAL A 137 -19.16 1.18 5.04
N THR A 138 -19.42 -0.12 5.13
CA THR A 138 -20.76 -0.71 5.15
C THR A 138 -21.47 -0.41 6.47
N GLU A 139 -22.76 -0.71 6.55
CA GLU A 139 -23.54 -0.62 7.78
C GLU A 139 -22.92 -1.44 8.93
N ASN A 140 -22.35 -2.59 8.62
CA ASN A 140 -21.67 -3.47 9.59
C ASN A 140 -20.28 -2.96 10.01
N GLY A 141 -19.84 -1.80 9.53
CA GLY A 141 -18.53 -1.23 9.84
C GLY A 141 -17.38 -1.79 9.02
N GLU A 142 -17.64 -2.59 8.00
CA GLU A 142 -16.62 -3.20 7.15
C GLU A 142 -16.09 -2.18 6.11
N LYS A 143 -14.77 -2.11 5.97
CA LYS A 143 -14.15 -1.25 4.96
C LYS A 143 -14.21 -1.88 3.56
N VAL A 144 -14.61 -1.10 2.57
CA VAL A 144 -14.63 -1.49 1.16
C VAL A 144 -13.82 -0.50 0.34
N HIS A 145 -12.80 -1.01 -0.35
CA HIS A 145 -12.00 -0.17 -1.25
C HIS A 145 -12.79 0.18 -2.52
N PRO A 146 -12.68 1.40 -3.08
CA PRO A 146 -13.39 1.80 -4.31
C PRO A 146 -13.26 0.82 -5.48
N ARG A 147 -12.11 0.14 -5.61
CA ARG A 147 -11.88 -0.84 -6.69
C ARG A 147 -12.63 -2.16 -6.50
N THR A 148 -12.98 -2.50 -5.25
CA THR A 148 -13.73 -3.73 -4.94
C THR A 148 -15.24 -3.49 -4.92
N MET A 149 -15.69 -2.26 -5.02
CA MET A 149 -17.12 -1.90 -5.10
C MET A 149 -17.83 -2.50 -6.32
N GLN A 150 -17.11 -2.91 -7.36
CA GLN A 150 -17.72 -3.55 -8.55
C GLN A 150 -18.58 -4.77 -8.20
N GLY A 151 -18.19 -5.54 -7.17
CA GLY A 151 -18.98 -6.70 -6.73
C GLY A 151 -20.25 -6.34 -5.98
N LEU A 152 -20.37 -5.10 -5.49
CA LEU A 152 -21.52 -4.63 -4.69
C LEU A 152 -22.48 -3.75 -5.52
N LEU A 153 -22.01 -3.19 -6.63
CA LEU A 153 -22.82 -2.33 -7.48
C LEU A 153 -23.35 -3.12 -8.68
N PRO A 154 -24.64 -2.95 -9.04
CA PRO A 154 -25.16 -3.52 -10.26
C PRO A 154 -24.35 -3.01 -11.46
N ASN A 155 -24.14 -3.89 -12.42
CA ASN A 155 -23.29 -3.65 -13.59
C ASN A 155 -23.92 -2.54 -14.46
N THR A 156 -23.57 -1.29 -14.19
CA THR A 156 -23.98 -0.15 -14.97
C THR A 156 -22.88 0.16 -15.99
N ASP A 157 -23.17 -0.05 -17.26
CA ASP A 157 -22.41 0.41 -18.43
C ASP A 157 -21.14 -0.36 -18.82
N GLY A 158 -20.95 -1.62 -18.44
CA GLY A 158 -19.84 -2.44 -18.93
C GLY A 158 -18.43 -1.91 -18.60
N LYS A 159 -18.29 -0.99 -17.65
CA LYS A 159 -17.01 -0.41 -17.27
C LYS A 159 -16.20 -1.40 -16.43
N LYS A 160 -15.04 -1.80 -16.93
CA LYS A 160 -14.06 -2.73 -16.33
C LYS A 160 -13.41 -2.26 -15.03
N TYR A 161 -13.66 -1.01 -14.56
CA TYR A 161 -12.97 -0.42 -13.40
C TYR A 161 -13.97 -0.07 -12.31
N GLY A 162 -13.53 -0.27 -11.06
CA GLY A 162 -14.29 0.00 -9.86
C GLY A 162 -15.03 1.32 -9.93
N HIS A 163 -16.33 1.26 -9.89
CA HIS A 163 -17.20 2.43 -9.94
C HIS A 163 -17.31 3.00 -8.53
N ARG A 164 -17.08 4.29 -8.38
CA ARG A 164 -17.39 4.98 -7.12
C ARG A 164 -18.90 5.16 -7.03
N PRO A 165 -19.55 4.70 -5.94
CA PRO A 165 -20.99 4.85 -5.78
C PRO A 165 -21.36 6.34 -5.83
N ASN A 166 -22.39 6.65 -6.57
CA ASN A 166 -23.00 7.97 -6.59
C ASN A 166 -23.78 8.23 -5.28
N TYR A 167 -24.43 9.38 -5.18
CA TYR A 167 -25.16 9.78 -3.98
C TYR A 167 -26.28 8.79 -3.63
N GLU A 168 -27.13 8.43 -4.59
CA GLU A 168 -28.28 7.52 -4.42
C GLU A 168 -27.80 6.11 -4.04
N GLN A 169 -26.81 5.58 -4.75
CA GLN A 169 -26.22 4.28 -4.44
C GLN A 169 -25.61 4.22 -3.02
N ARG A 170 -25.07 5.32 -2.52
CA ARG A 170 -24.58 5.35 -1.13
C ARG A 170 -25.71 5.26 -0.11
N ILE A 171 -26.87 5.86 -0.40
CA ILE A 171 -28.07 5.75 0.44
C ILE A 171 -28.59 4.33 0.40
N ASP A 172 -28.84 3.78 -0.79
CA ASP A 172 -29.42 2.47 -1.00
C ASP A 172 -28.58 1.34 -0.35
N LEU A 173 -27.25 1.48 -0.41
CA LEU A 173 -26.30 0.51 0.17
C LEU A 173 -25.86 0.87 1.60
N ASN A 174 -26.43 1.90 2.20
CA ASN A 174 -26.07 2.44 3.51
C ASN A 174 -24.54 2.61 3.71
N LEU A 175 -23.87 3.20 2.70
CA LEU A 175 -22.42 3.33 2.68
C LEU A 175 -21.96 4.69 3.22
N LYS A 176 -21.19 4.66 4.30
CA LYS A 176 -20.38 5.82 4.71
C LYS A 176 -19.18 5.97 3.77
N ARG A 177 -18.83 7.19 3.42
CA ARG A 177 -17.58 7.50 2.74
C ARG A 177 -16.58 8.05 3.73
N VAL A 178 -15.39 7.49 3.75
CA VAL A 178 -14.31 7.88 4.67
C VAL A 178 -13.13 8.36 3.87
N LYS A 179 -12.58 9.52 4.24
CA LYS A 179 -11.31 10.03 3.75
C LYS A 179 -10.25 9.96 4.84
N GLY A 180 -9.03 9.69 4.44
CA GLY A 180 -7.85 9.72 5.28
C GLY A 180 -6.60 10.03 4.46
N LYS A 181 -5.46 10.00 5.12
CA LYS A 181 -4.18 10.36 4.52
C LYS A 181 -3.42 9.11 4.10
N GLN A 182 -2.70 9.20 2.98
CA GLN A 182 -1.62 8.29 2.61
C GLN A 182 -0.32 9.08 2.63
N TYR A 183 0.66 8.63 3.43
CA TYR A 183 1.93 9.31 3.65
C TYR A 183 2.97 8.80 2.68
N LYS A 184 3.67 9.73 2.00
CA LYS A 184 4.72 9.43 1.02
C LYS A 184 6.07 9.28 1.71
N TYR A 185 6.79 8.23 1.34
CA TYR A 185 8.14 7.99 1.82
C TYR A 185 9.08 7.64 0.66
N ILE A 186 10.31 8.13 0.71
CA ILE A 186 11.35 7.85 -0.25
C ILE A 186 12.66 7.48 0.45
N TYR A 187 13.40 6.56 -0.15
CA TYR A 187 14.75 6.23 0.27
C TYR A 187 15.72 6.36 -0.92
N PRO A 188 16.69 7.27 -0.89
CA PRO A 188 17.74 7.33 -1.90
C PRO A 188 18.73 6.17 -1.70
N ILE A 189 19.01 5.43 -2.78
CA ILE A 189 19.81 4.21 -2.70
C ILE A 189 21.29 4.53 -2.45
N ASN A 190 21.83 5.55 -3.14
CA ASN A 190 23.23 5.97 -3.04
C ASN A 190 23.33 7.42 -2.53
N LYS A 191 24.56 7.87 -2.29
CA LYS A 191 24.84 9.23 -1.85
C LYS A 191 24.43 10.26 -2.89
N ASP A 192 24.80 10.04 -4.15
CA ASP A 192 24.48 10.95 -5.26
C ASP A 192 22.96 11.07 -5.47
N ASP A 193 22.22 9.97 -5.27
CA ASP A 193 20.76 9.97 -5.33
C ASP A 193 20.17 10.82 -4.20
N ARG A 194 20.84 10.88 -3.04
CA ARG A 194 20.43 11.74 -1.93
C ARG A 194 20.65 13.22 -2.23
N GLU A 195 21.75 13.58 -2.87
CA GLU A 195 22.02 14.94 -3.30
C GLU A 195 21.01 15.40 -4.37
N TYR A 196 20.63 14.48 -5.27
CA TYR A 196 19.65 14.74 -6.32
C TYR A 196 18.20 14.96 -5.80
N LEU A 197 17.89 14.64 -4.54
CA LEU A 197 16.57 14.92 -3.94
C LEU A 197 16.16 16.40 -4.00
N SER A 198 17.12 17.33 -4.08
CA SER A 198 16.88 18.78 -4.27
C SER A 198 16.14 19.11 -5.58
N ASN A 199 16.18 18.22 -6.58
CA ASN A 199 15.48 18.38 -7.86
C ASN A 199 14.04 17.84 -7.81
N SER A 200 13.60 17.34 -6.66
CA SER A 200 12.24 16.88 -6.48
C SER A 200 11.23 18.03 -6.43
N THR A 201 10.03 17.80 -6.92
CA THR A 201 8.89 18.71 -6.75
C THR A 201 8.31 18.69 -5.32
N VAL A 202 8.84 17.84 -4.47
CA VAL A 202 8.40 17.63 -3.08
C VAL A 202 9.58 17.87 -2.14
N ASP A 203 9.33 18.56 -1.04
CA ASP A 203 10.30 18.71 0.05
C ASP A 203 10.32 17.45 0.90
N TRP A 204 11.48 16.77 0.88
CA TRP A 204 11.71 15.55 1.65
C TRP A 204 12.34 15.87 3.01
N THR A 205 11.73 15.39 4.08
CA THR A 205 12.11 15.77 5.45
C THR A 205 12.17 14.55 6.38
N ILE A 206 12.81 14.75 7.54
CA ILE A 206 12.77 13.84 8.70
C ILE A 206 11.71 14.23 9.74
N ASN A 207 10.92 15.28 9.48
CA ASN A 207 9.81 15.69 10.32
C ASN A 207 8.61 14.76 10.06
N TYR A 208 8.63 13.62 10.70
CA TYR A 208 7.68 12.54 10.46
C TYR A 208 6.31 12.79 11.07
N PRO A 209 5.23 12.33 10.41
CA PRO A 209 3.91 12.28 11.00
C PRO A 209 3.88 11.33 12.21
N LYS A 210 3.00 11.60 13.17
CA LYS A 210 2.73 10.77 14.34
C LYS A 210 1.29 10.29 14.30
N ASP A 211 1.00 9.20 14.98
CA ASP A 211 -0.34 8.61 15.04
C ASP A 211 -1.32 9.35 15.92
N ASP A 212 -0.84 10.12 16.89
CA ASP A 212 -1.64 11.02 17.73
C ASP A 212 -2.31 12.19 16.97
N ASN A 213 -1.87 12.44 15.72
CA ASN A 213 -2.41 13.49 14.85
C ASN A 213 -3.22 12.92 13.67
N LEU A 214 -3.67 11.67 13.76
CA LEU A 214 -4.52 11.09 12.74
C LEU A 214 -5.95 11.63 12.83
N GLU A 215 -6.48 12.00 11.69
CA GLU A 215 -7.84 12.49 11.51
C GLU A 215 -8.48 11.79 10.31
N TRP A 216 -9.75 11.48 10.43
CA TRP A 216 -10.57 11.00 9.32
C TRP A 216 -11.73 11.96 9.07
N LYS A 217 -12.11 12.08 7.81
CA LYS A 217 -13.34 12.77 7.42
C LYS A 217 -14.37 11.72 7.03
N VAL A 218 -15.54 11.78 7.62
CA VAL A 218 -16.64 10.85 7.41
C VAL A 218 -17.82 11.59 6.81
N MET A 219 -18.43 11.00 5.79
CA MET A 219 -19.69 11.45 5.20
C MET A 219 -20.69 10.31 5.29
N ALA A 220 -21.75 10.50 6.07
CA ALA A 220 -22.79 9.49 6.27
C ALA A 220 -23.63 9.30 4.98
N PRO A 221 -24.35 8.16 4.86
CA PRO A 221 -25.32 7.97 3.79
C PRO A 221 -26.35 9.10 3.79
N GLY A 222 -26.60 9.68 2.62
CA GLY A 222 -27.55 10.80 2.47
C GLY A 222 -26.98 12.18 2.84
N GLU A 223 -25.83 12.26 3.48
CA GLU A 223 -25.18 13.56 3.77
C GLU A 223 -24.32 14.04 2.59
N LYS A 224 -24.12 15.36 2.53
CA LYS A 224 -23.23 16.04 1.59
C LYS A 224 -22.02 16.68 2.27
N GLU A 225 -22.07 16.82 3.59
CA GLU A 225 -21.03 17.44 4.39
C GLU A 225 -20.13 16.40 5.04
N TRP A 226 -18.89 16.81 5.33
CA TRP A 226 -17.91 15.99 6.00
C TRP A 226 -17.84 16.34 7.48
N SER A 227 -17.89 15.33 8.34
CA SER A 227 -17.54 15.44 9.75
C SER A 227 -16.13 14.93 10.01
N THR A 228 -15.39 15.56 10.91
CA THR A 228 -14.05 15.10 11.31
C THR A 228 -14.16 14.21 12.54
N VAL A 229 -13.44 13.08 12.52
CA VAL A 229 -13.33 12.14 13.64
C VAL A 229 -11.88 11.79 13.89
N ASN A 230 -11.52 11.53 15.14
CA ASN A 230 -10.14 11.22 15.57
C ASN A 230 -9.95 9.73 15.86
N GLU A 231 -11.00 8.93 15.70
CA GLU A 231 -10.95 7.47 15.83
C GLU A 231 -11.20 6.82 14.48
N ILE A 232 -10.61 5.63 14.27
CA ILE A 232 -10.80 4.86 13.04
C ILE A 232 -12.28 4.55 12.83
N PRO A 233 -12.93 5.07 11.78
CA PRO A 233 -14.38 4.99 11.61
C PRO A 233 -14.86 3.66 10.98
N PHE A 234 -14.10 2.58 11.13
CA PHE A 234 -14.44 1.25 10.64
C PHE A 234 -13.81 0.17 11.52
N ILE A 235 -14.35 -1.05 11.43
CA ILE A 235 -13.80 -2.20 12.15
C ILE A 235 -12.50 -2.62 11.44
N TYR A 236 -11.39 -2.59 12.18
CA TYR A 236 -10.12 -3.13 11.73
C TYR A 236 -10.02 -4.57 12.21
N ASN A 237 -10.50 -5.51 11.40
CA ASN A 237 -10.42 -6.92 11.75
C ASN A 237 -9.42 -7.62 10.82
N LYS A 238 -8.34 -8.16 11.40
CA LYS A 238 -7.38 -9.00 10.67
C LYS A 238 -8.04 -10.30 10.18
N ASP A 239 -9.00 -10.82 10.95
CA ASP A 239 -9.60 -12.13 10.72
C ASP A 239 -10.66 -12.14 9.59
N PHE A 240 -11.19 -10.98 9.21
CA PHE A 240 -12.10 -10.83 8.06
C PHE A 240 -11.42 -11.09 6.70
N GLN A 241 -10.10 -11.21 6.66
CA GLN A 241 -9.35 -11.45 5.42
C GLN A 241 -9.49 -12.89 4.90
N GLU A 242 -9.85 -13.86 5.73
CA GLU A 242 -9.98 -15.25 5.29
C GLU A 242 -11.23 -15.49 4.42
N PHE A 243 -12.30 -14.75 4.61
CA PHE A 243 -13.58 -14.96 3.89
C PHE A 243 -13.58 -14.42 2.45
N ASN A 244 -12.78 -13.39 2.15
CA ASN A 244 -12.76 -12.76 0.83
C ASN A 244 -11.71 -13.36 -0.14
N SER A 245 -10.79 -14.17 0.35
CA SER A 245 -9.75 -14.78 -0.51
C SER A 245 -10.30 -15.85 -1.48
N CYS A 246 -11.39 -16.52 -1.10
CA CYS A 246 -12.01 -17.54 -1.96
C CYS A 246 -12.84 -16.97 -3.13
N LEU A 247 -13.31 -15.73 -3.04
CA LEU A 247 -14.17 -15.12 -4.07
C LEU A 247 -13.39 -14.36 -5.17
N LEU A 248 -12.12 -14.05 -4.96
CA LEU A 248 -11.30 -13.27 -5.90
C LEU A 248 -10.50 -14.11 -6.90
N TYR A 249 -10.48 -15.44 -6.75
CA TYR A 249 -9.65 -16.34 -7.58
C TYR A 249 -10.36 -16.97 -8.79
N THR A 250 -11.64 -16.68 -9.01
CA THR A 250 -12.42 -17.40 -10.05
C THR A 250 -12.65 -16.66 -11.36
N SER A 251 -12.07 -15.45 -11.59
CA SER A 251 -12.46 -14.74 -12.80
C SER A 251 -11.40 -14.31 -13.80
N ASP A 252 -10.08 -14.44 -13.57
CA ASP A 252 -9.11 -13.89 -14.54
C ASP A 252 -7.90 -14.78 -14.87
N ALA A 253 -7.96 -16.09 -14.72
CA ALA A 253 -6.85 -17.01 -15.06
C ALA A 253 -7.05 -17.79 -16.36
N ALA A 254 -8.05 -17.47 -17.18
CA ALA A 254 -8.42 -18.30 -18.35
C ALA A 254 -8.20 -17.64 -19.74
N ASP A 255 -7.74 -16.40 -19.84
CA ASP A 255 -7.74 -15.70 -21.14
C ASP A 255 -6.36 -15.23 -21.67
N ASP A 256 -5.25 -15.75 -21.17
CA ASP A 256 -3.93 -15.47 -21.76
C ASP A 256 -3.16 -16.76 -22.11
N ALA A 257 -3.82 -17.68 -22.80
CA ALA A 257 -3.18 -18.81 -23.48
C ALA A 257 -3.81 -19.00 -24.86
N ASN A 258 -3.48 -18.08 -25.79
CA ASN A 258 -3.43 -18.34 -27.25
C ASN A 258 -2.64 -17.22 -27.93
#